data_a3b4ec0f888d875921ea087cb7f7ee0e
#
_entry.id   a3b4ec0f888d875921ea087cb7f7ee0e
#
_cell.length_a   1.000
_cell.length_b   1.000
_cell.length_c   1.000
_cell.angle_alpha   90.00
_cell.angle_beta   90.00
_cell.angle_gamma   90.00
#
_symmetry.space_group_name_H-M   'P 1'
#
loop_
_entity.id
_entity.type
_entity.pdbx_description
1 polymer ?
#
loop_
_entity_poly.entity_id
_entity_poly.type
_entity_poly.pdbx_seq_one_letter_code
_entity_poly.pdbx_strand_id
1 'polypeptide(L)'
;MPLRRRDDGLLLDIRLTPNAAHNQIEGIFVDGDGRSRLKVKVTAIPENGKANDALVKLMSKSTKRGKGTFEIISGKLDRNKTLLIKGDPAVIETEMRKWLDK
;
A
#
# COMPACT_ATOMS: atom_id res chain seq x y z
N MET A 1 -8.34 6.60 8.64
CA MET A 1 -7.64 6.55 7.35
C MET A 1 -6.25 5.94 7.51
N PRO A 2 -5.82 5.04 6.63
CA PRO A 2 -4.49 4.43 6.72
C PRO A 2 -3.40 5.33 6.12
N LEU A 3 -3.55 6.62 6.18
CA LEU A 3 -2.66 7.61 5.60
C LEU A 3 -2.02 8.47 6.69
N ARG A 4 -0.70 8.70 6.59
CA ARG A 4 0.04 9.57 7.52
C ARG A 4 1.05 10.38 6.70
N ARG A 5 1.19 11.66 7.02
CA ARG A 5 2.16 12.53 6.34
C ARG A 5 3.55 12.33 6.91
N ARG A 6 4.55 12.44 6.02
CA ARG A 6 5.96 12.49 6.36
C ARG A 6 6.61 13.56 5.48
N ASP A 7 7.78 14.08 5.86
CA ASP A 7 8.42 15.18 5.11
C ASP A 7 8.67 14.86 3.64
N ASP A 8 8.96 13.61 3.33
CA ASP A 8 9.32 13.15 1.98
C ASP A 8 8.17 12.50 1.23
N GLY A 9 6.97 12.46 1.80
CA GLY A 9 5.82 11.87 1.13
C GLY A 9 4.70 11.48 2.06
N LEU A 10 3.87 10.54 1.60
CA LEU A 10 2.73 10.02 2.34
C LEU A 10 2.95 8.55 2.68
N LEU A 11 2.65 8.19 3.92
CA LEU A 11 2.69 6.79 4.36
C LEU A 11 1.31 6.17 4.21
N LEU A 12 1.26 4.97 3.65
CA LEU A 12 0.04 4.18 3.52
C LEU A 12 0.24 2.86 4.25
N ASP A 13 -0.59 2.60 5.27
CA ASP A 13 -0.56 1.34 5.99
C ASP A 13 -1.34 0.28 5.22
N ILE A 14 -0.72 -0.89 5.02
CA ILE A 14 -1.25 -1.96 4.17
C ILE A 14 -1.27 -3.29 4.92
N ARG A 15 -2.31 -4.07 4.68
CA ARG A 15 -2.36 -5.49 5.02
C ARG A 15 -2.28 -6.29 3.73
N LEU A 16 -1.16 -6.96 3.49
CA LEU A 16 -0.92 -7.74 2.28
C LEU A 16 -1.23 -9.22 2.49
N THR A 17 -2.04 -9.79 1.61
CA THR A 17 -2.32 -11.23 1.58
C THR A 17 -1.70 -11.82 0.31
N PRO A 18 -0.61 -12.60 0.44
CA PRO A 18 -0.01 -13.29 -0.72
C PRO A 18 -0.76 -14.58 -1.01
N ASN A 19 -0.37 -15.26 -2.08
CA ASN A 19 -0.98 -16.53 -2.52
C ASN A 19 -2.49 -16.45 -2.73
N ALA A 20 -3.00 -15.27 -3.08
CA ALA A 20 -4.43 -15.10 -3.33
C ALA A 20 -4.80 -15.58 -4.74
N ALA A 21 -6.08 -15.79 -4.98
CA ALA A 21 -6.58 -16.18 -6.29
C ALA A 21 -6.47 -15.05 -7.32
N HIS A 22 -6.54 -13.81 -6.87
CA HIS A 22 -6.50 -12.63 -7.74
C HIS A 22 -5.70 -11.50 -7.11
N ASN A 23 -5.13 -10.64 -7.94
CA ASN A 23 -4.56 -9.37 -7.51
C ASN A 23 -5.72 -8.39 -7.34
N GLN A 24 -5.94 -7.91 -6.10
CA GLN A 24 -7.10 -7.08 -5.81
C GLN A 24 -6.84 -6.14 -4.64
N ILE A 25 -7.27 -4.88 -4.79
CA ILE A 25 -7.30 -3.92 -3.69
C ILE A 25 -8.73 -3.95 -3.14
N GLU A 26 -8.89 -4.33 -1.86
CA GLU A 26 -10.20 -4.61 -1.29
C GLU A 26 -10.78 -3.47 -0.46
N GLY A 27 -10.01 -2.44 -0.18
CA GLY A 27 -10.50 -1.32 0.61
C GLY A 27 -9.93 -1.28 2.02
N ILE A 28 -10.44 -0.36 2.82
CA ILE A 28 -9.93 -0.10 4.16
C ILE A 28 -10.64 -0.98 5.17
N PHE A 29 -9.87 -1.56 6.11
CA PHE A 29 -10.42 -2.23 7.28
C PHE A 29 -9.71 -1.77 8.54
N VAL A 30 -10.33 -1.98 9.69
CA VAL A 30 -9.73 -1.69 10.99
C VAL A 30 -9.31 -3.01 11.62
N ASP A 31 -8.02 -3.14 11.96
CA ASP A 31 -7.51 -4.37 12.58
C ASP A 31 -7.84 -4.44 14.07
N GLY A 32 -7.43 -5.56 14.72
CA GLY A 32 -7.70 -5.79 16.14
C GLY A 32 -7.08 -4.75 17.07
N ASP A 33 -6.08 -4.01 16.62
CA ASP A 33 -5.42 -2.94 17.39
C ASP A 33 -6.10 -1.58 17.19
N GLY A 34 -7.18 -1.52 16.41
CA GLY A 34 -7.86 -0.28 16.08
C GLY A 34 -7.18 0.52 14.98
N ARG A 35 -6.21 -0.06 14.28
CA ARG A 35 -5.46 0.60 13.22
C ARG A 35 -6.11 0.36 11.85
N SER A 36 -6.30 1.44 11.09
CA SER A 36 -6.81 1.34 9.72
C SER A 36 -5.70 0.88 8.77
N ARG A 37 -6.04 -0.05 7.88
CA ARG A 37 -5.13 -0.56 6.85
C ARG A 37 -5.87 -0.76 5.55
N LEU A 38 -5.16 -0.56 4.44
CA LEU A 38 -5.69 -0.90 3.11
C LEU A 38 -5.42 -2.39 2.87
N LYS A 39 -6.47 -3.15 2.65
CA LYS A 39 -6.36 -4.59 2.40
C LYS A 39 -6.06 -4.84 0.93
N VAL A 40 -4.95 -5.52 0.66
CA VAL A 40 -4.50 -5.82 -0.70
C VAL A 40 -4.18 -7.30 -0.82
N LYS A 41 -4.65 -7.93 -1.88
CA LYS A 41 -4.34 -9.32 -2.20
C LYS A 41 -3.47 -9.38 -3.45
N VAL A 42 -2.46 -10.27 -3.43
CA VAL A 42 -1.63 -10.54 -4.60
C VAL A 42 -1.50 -12.04 -4.80
N THR A 43 -1.39 -12.46 -6.06
CA THR A 43 -1.22 -13.88 -6.40
C THR A 43 0.20 -14.35 -6.12
N ALA A 44 1.18 -13.44 -6.08
CA ALA A 44 2.58 -13.75 -5.88
C ALA A 44 2.83 -14.40 -4.51
N ILE A 45 3.86 -15.25 -4.45
CA ILE A 45 4.28 -15.90 -3.21
C ILE A 45 5.12 -14.94 -2.37
N PRO A 46 5.15 -15.12 -1.01
CA PRO A 46 5.89 -14.21 -0.13
C PRO A 46 7.38 -14.59 -0.03
N GLU A 47 8.01 -14.93 -1.15
CA GLU A 47 9.41 -15.34 -1.19
C GLU A 47 10.21 -14.42 -2.09
N ASN A 48 11.45 -14.14 -1.73
CA ASN A 48 12.41 -13.36 -2.52
C ASN A 48 11.87 -12.00 -2.97
N GLY A 49 11.02 -11.37 -2.15
CA GLY A 49 10.45 -10.07 -2.46
C GLY A 49 9.37 -10.06 -3.54
N LYS A 50 8.92 -11.23 -4.01
CA LYS A 50 7.93 -11.31 -5.08
C LYS A 50 6.59 -10.69 -4.72
N ALA A 51 6.09 -10.94 -3.49
CA ALA A 51 4.83 -10.35 -3.05
C ALA A 51 4.96 -8.83 -2.88
N ASN A 52 6.11 -8.35 -2.38
CA ASN A 52 6.37 -6.92 -2.23
C ASN A 52 6.42 -6.24 -3.60
N ASP A 53 7.08 -6.86 -4.58
CA ASP A 53 7.14 -6.34 -5.94
C ASP A 53 5.74 -6.30 -6.57
N ALA A 54 4.95 -7.33 -6.34
CA ALA A 54 3.58 -7.40 -6.84
C ALA A 54 2.71 -6.30 -6.22
N LEU A 55 2.89 -6.02 -4.92
CA LEU A 55 2.20 -4.93 -4.24
C LEU A 55 2.52 -3.58 -4.89
N VAL A 56 3.81 -3.28 -5.07
CA VAL A 56 4.23 -2.03 -5.68
C VAL A 56 3.69 -1.89 -7.10
N LYS A 57 3.76 -2.98 -7.86
CA LYS A 57 3.25 -3.01 -9.24
C LYS A 57 1.74 -2.74 -9.29
N LEU A 58 0.98 -3.38 -8.41
CA LEU A 58 -0.47 -3.20 -8.34
C LEU A 58 -0.83 -1.77 -7.92
N MET A 59 -0.15 -1.22 -6.91
CA MET A 59 -0.36 0.15 -6.46
C MET A 59 0.00 1.16 -7.55
N SER A 60 1.10 0.96 -8.23
CA SER A 60 1.54 1.82 -9.34
C SER A 60 0.47 1.87 -10.44
N LYS A 61 -0.01 0.71 -10.84
CA LYS A 61 -1.03 0.60 -11.89
C LYS A 61 -2.36 1.24 -11.46
N SER A 62 -2.79 0.96 -10.25
CA SER A 62 -4.10 1.43 -9.73
C SER A 62 -4.13 2.93 -9.49
N THR A 63 -3.03 3.51 -9.05
CA THR A 63 -2.93 4.94 -8.75
C THR A 63 -2.36 5.75 -9.90
N LYS A 64 -1.89 5.10 -10.96
CA LYS A 64 -1.24 5.72 -12.12
C LYS A 64 0.01 6.50 -11.75
N ARG A 65 0.77 6.00 -10.76
CA ARG A 65 2.05 6.56 -10.33
C ARG A 65 3.17 5.61 -10.70
N GLY A 66 4.35 6.14 -11.01
CA GLY A 66 5.51 5.32 -11.34
C GLY A 66 5.94 4.44 -10.17
N LYS A 67 6.44 3.24 -10.45
CA LYS A 67 6.90 2.30 -9.43
C LYS A 67 7.98 2.92 -8.53
N GLY A 68 8.83 3.77 -9.08
CA GLY A 68 9.89 4.42 -8.33
C GLY A 68 9.41 5.39 -7.26
N THR A 69 8.12 5.78 -7.27
CA THR A 69 7.56 6.62 -6.22
C THR A 69 7.18 5.85 -4.97
N PHE A 70 7.17 4.51 -5.03
CA PHE A 70 6.76 3.65 -3.91
C PHE A 70 7.97 2.98 -3.27
N GLU A 71 7.97 2.93 -1.95
CA GLU A 71 9.01 2.23 -1.17
C GLU A 71 8.37 1.60 0.06
N ILE A 72 8.63 0.31 0.28
CA ILE A 72 8.19 -0.37 1.50
C ILE A 72 9.22 -0.04 2.58
N ILE A 73 8.84 0.76 3.57
CA ILE A 73 9.76 1.23 4.62
C ILE A 73 9.63 0.45 5.92
N SER A 74 8.60 -0.37 6.06
CA SER A 74 8.39 -1.18 7.26
C SER A 74 7.64 -2.45 6.90
N GLY A 75 7.95 -3.54 7.61
CA GLY A 75 7.23 -4.79 7.46
C GLY A 75 7.54 -5.57 6.18
N LYS A 76 8.78 -5.50 5.68
CA LYS A 76 9.15 -6.21 4.44
C LYS A 76 8.88 -7.71 4.51
N LEU A 77 9.03 -8.32 5.69
CA LEU A 77 8.79 -9.75 5.90
C LEU A 77 7.46 -10.02 6.61
N ASP A 78 6.64 -9.00 6.79
CA ASP A 78 5.37 -9.08 7.50
C ASP A 78 4.22 -8.82 6.53
N ARG A 79 3.02 -9.27 6.91
CA ARG A 79 1.80 -8.96 6.16
C ARG A 79 1.37 -7.50 6.37
N ASN A 80 1.64 -6.95 7.55
CA ASN A 80 1.41 -5.53 7.84
C ASN A 80 2.62 -4.74 7.37
N LYS A 81 2.41 -3.87 6.39
CA LYS A 81 3.48 -3.11 5.76
C LYS A 81 3.15 -1.62 5.78
N THR A 82 4.19 -0.80 5.75
CA THR A 82 4.04 0.63 5.53
C THR A 82 4.70 0.98 4.21
N LEU A 83 3.92 1.57 3.32
CA LEU A 83 4.35 1.98 1.99
C LEU A 83 4.54 3.48 1.98
N LEU A 84 5.72 3.95 1.58
CA LEU A 84 5.98 5.37 1.35
C LEU A 84 5.67 5.71 -0.10
N ILE A 85 4.86 6.74 -0.30
CA ILE A 85 4.61 7.32 -1.61
C ILE A 85 5.37 8.64 -1.65
N LYS A 86 6.47 8.70 -2.38
CA LYS A 86 7.40 9.84 -2.40
C LYS A 86 6.81 11.03 -3.14
N GLY A 87 6.99 12.22 -2.60
CA GLY A 87 6.55 13.47 -3.21
C GLY A 87 6.01 14.44 -2.18
N ASP A 88 5.22 15.42 -2.63
CA ASP A 88 4.58 16.40 -1.76
C ASP A 88 3.45 15.71 -0.97
N PRO A 89 3.57 15.61 0.37
CA PRO A 89 2.59 14.86 1.16
C PRO A 89 1.17 15.44 1.07
N ALA A 90 1.02 16.74 0.98
CA ALA A 90 -0.31 17.36 0.89
C ALA A 90 -1.00 17.03 -0.42
N VAL A 91 -0.27 17.09 -1.53
CA VAL A 91 -0.79 16.76 -2.86
C VAL A 91 -1.15 15.27 -2.93
N ILE A 92 -0.24 14.42 -2.48
CA ILE A 92 -0.45 12.97 -2.52
C ILE A 92 -1.64 12.58 -1.64
N GLU A 93 -1.76 13.17 -0.44
CA GLU A 93 -2.87 12.88 0.45
C GLU A 93 -4.21 13.21 -0.20
N THR A 94 -4.32 14.36 -0.84
CA THR A 94 -5.55 14.76 -1.54
C THR A 94 -5.92 13.75 -2.63
N GLU A 95 -4.95 13.33 -3.42
CA GLU A 95 -5.17 12.37 -4.49
C GLU A 95 -5.53 10.97 -3.95
N MET A 96 -4.84 10.53 -2.90
CA MET A 96 -5.08 9.21 -2.31
C MET A 96 -6.43 9.14 -1.60
N ARG A 97 -6.87 10.22 -0.96
CA ARG A 97 -8.21 10.27 -0.36
C ARG A 97 -9.29 10.10 -1.42
N LYS A 98 -9.15 10.75 -2.56
CA LYS A 98 -10.08 10.58 -3.68
C LYS A 98 -10.07 9.16 -4.21
N TRP A 99 -8.88 8.59 -4.35
CA TRP A 99 -8.73 7.22 -4.84
C TRP A 99 -9.35 6.18 -3.88
N LEU A 100 -9.18 6.39 -2.57
CA LEU A 100 -9.74 5.49 -1.55
C LEU A 100 -11.27 5.59 -1.43
N ASP A 101 -11.85 6.73 -1.81
CA ASP A 101 -13.29 6.98 -1.72
C ASP A 101 -14.10 6.42 -2.91
N LYS A 102 -13.46 5.75 -3.83
CA LYS A 102 -14.15 5.19 -5.00
C LYS A 102 -14.99 3.97 -4.65
#